data_2f1799fbffe24887aae7247e6cae42c7
#
_entry.id   2f1799fbffe24887aae7247e6cae42c7
#
_cell.length_a   1.000
_cell.length_b   1.000
_cell.length_c   1.000
_cell.angle_alpha   90.00
_cell.angle_beta   90.00
_cell.angle_gamma   90.00
#
_symmetry.space_group_name_H-M   'P 1'
#
loop_
_entity.id
_entity.type
_entity.pdbx_description
1 polymer ?
#
loop_
_entity_poly.entity_id
_entity_poly.type
_entity_poly.pdbx_seq_one_letter_code
_entity_poly.pdbx_strand_id
1 'polypeptide(L)'
;MTPAAEALRQRLAASPTVGLIGLGYVGLPLAVAFAESGANVVGVDLDARRVAAVRAGASFIEDVPAEQLSRLVRAGRLSAHDDVGTLKDADAIVICVPTPLGKSKEPDISFIVAAADAVASIIRPGQLVALESTTYPGTTQEILAPRLEAKGVAVGRDIFLAFSPERIDPGNRRFTLRDIPKVVGGVTEACRELATLLYARVAPRVVPVSGPQTAEMVKLFENTFRSVNIALVNEFAIMCRRLQLSVWEVIAAASTKPFGFMPFYPGPGLGGHCLPSDPHYLSWKVRLEGYEPRFITFADEINRRMPDYVVQLVADALNDRTRALRGARILVLGVAYKADVADVRDSPALEIIEGLLAKGGVVDYHDPHVASVLVGTHTMKSIAWDDAALASRDVVLILTNHATYDWSAIVRESPLVIDTRNATGSLPPAPHVIRL
;
A
#
# COMPACT_ATOMS: atom_id res chain seq x y z
N MET A 1 -0.34 36.47 -9.99
CA MET A 1 -0.30 35.94 -8.61
C MET A 1 -0.74 37.01 -7.62
N THR A 2 -1.44 36.64 -6.54
CA THR A 2 -1.80 37.56 -5.45
C THR A 2 -0.57 37.87 -4.59
N PRO A 3 -0.57 38.98 -3.80
CA PRO A 3 0.53 39.24 -2.85
C PRO A 3 0.78 38.10 -1.88
N ALA A 4 -0.28 37.42 -1.43
CA ALA A 4 -0.17 36.25 -0.55
C ALA A 4 0.54 35.08 -1.25
N ALA A 5 0.24 34.83 -2.52
CA ALA A 5 0.91 33.80 -3.33
C ALA A 5 2.40 34.09 -3.53
N GLU A 6 2.76 35.34 -3.84
CA GLU A 6 4.16 35.72 -4.04
C GLU A 6 4.97 35.63 -2.74
N ALA A 7 4.41 36.07 -1.62
CA ALA A 7 5.04 35.94 -0.31
C ALA A 7 5.24 34.47 0.09
N LEU A 8 4.24 33.61 -0.16
CA LEU A 8 4.39 32.18 0.10
C LEU A 8 5.42 31.53 -0.82
N ARG A 9 5.45 31.89 -2.10
CA ARG A 9 6.43 31.42 -3.07
C ARG A 9 7.87 31.65 -2.59
N GLN A 10 8.14 32.84 -2.09
CA GLN A 10 9.47 33.19 -1.56
C GLN A 10 9.83 32.33 -0.34
N ARG A 11 8.88 32.09 0.59
CA ARG A 11 9.12 31.23 1.74
C ARG A 11 9.32 29.77 1.34
N LEU A 12 8.52 29.24 0.40
CA LEU A 12 8.66 27.87 -0.11
C LEU A 12 10.00 27.65 -0.84
N ALA A 13 10.53 28.68 -1.51
CA ALA A 13 11.83 28.63 -2.18
C ALA A 13 13.02 28.66 -1.20
N ALA A 14 12.87 29.29 -0.06
CA ALA A 14 13.92 29.42 0.96
C ALA A 14 13.99 28.18 1.88
N SER A 15 13.57 28.33 3.13
CA SER A 15 13.56 27.27 4.14
C SER A 15 12.16 27.23 4.78
N PRO A 16 11.17 26.61 4.13
CA PRO A 16 9.80 26.64 4.60
C PRO A 16 9.63 25.83 5.90
N THR A 17 8.60 26.20 6.65
CA THR A 17 8.06 25.34 7.70
C THR A 17 6.93 24.51 7.11
N VAL A 18 7.07 23.17 7.17
CA VAL A 18 6.10 22.23 6.63
C VAL A 18 5.46 21.47 7.79
N GLY A 19 4.14 21.60 7.92
CA GLY A 19 3.32 20.83 8.84
C GLY A 19 2.90 19.50 8.21
N LEU A 20 2.98 18.40 8.93
CA LEU A 20 2.47 17.08 8.49
C LEU A 20 1.40 16.61 9.49
N ILE A 21 0.22 16.26 9.01
CA ILE A 21 -0.84 15.64 9.81
C ILE A 21 -0.90 14.14 9.46
N GLY A 22 -0.58 13.29 10.44
CA GLY A 22 -0.39 11.86 10.29
C GLY A 22 1.08 11.49 10.05
N LEU A 23 1.69 10.78 11.02
CA LEU A 23 3.07 10.29 10.99
C LEU A 23 3.12 8.78 10.79
N GLY A 24 2.25 8.26 9.93
CA GLY A 24 2.22 6.86 9.53
C GLY A 24 3.19 6.54 8.38
N TYR A 25 2.89 5.44 7.66
CA TYR A 25 3.71 4.90 6.55
C TYR A 25 3.92 5.87 5.38
N VAL A 26 3.05 6.88 5.23
CA VAL A 26 3.19 7.94 4.22
C VAL A 26 3.82 9.19 4.83
N GLY A 27 3.26 9.65 5.96
CA GLY A 27 3.64 10.96 6.50
C GLY A 27 5.03 11.00 7.10
N LEU A 28 5.51 9.96 7.80
CA LEU A 28 6.85 9.97 8.40
C LEU A 28 7.97 9.96 7.36
N PRO A 29 7.94 9.10 6.31
CA PRO A 29 8.92 9.18 5.21
C PRO A 29 8.93 10.55 4.52
N LEU A 30 7.75 11.12 4.29
CA LEU A 30 7.61 12.44 3.68
C LEU A 30 8.17 13.56 4.59
N ALA A 31 7.90 13.49 5.90
CA ALA A 31 8.44 14.40 6.89
C ALA A 31 9.99 14.40 6.89
N VAL A 32 10.58 13.21 6.84
CA VAL A 32 12.03 13.02 6.75
C VAL A 32 12.57 13.62 5.44
N ALA A 33 11.91 13.37 4.30
CA ALA A 33 12.31 13.89 3.00
C ALA A 33 12.28 15.43 2.96
N PHE A 34 11.23 16.07 3.51
CA PHE A 34 11.18 17.53 3.63
C PHE A 34 12.27 18.06 4.56
N ALA A 35 12.49 17.44 5.72
CA ALA A 35 13.54 17.86 6.64
C ALA A 35 14.95 17.77 6.01
N GLU A 36 15.21 16.72 5.24
CA GLU A 36 16.48 16.58 4.49
C GLU A 36 16.63 17.59 3.35
N SER A 37 15.52 18.06 2.78
CA SER A 37 15.55 19.13 1.77
C SER A 37 15.87 20.52 2.36
N GLY A 38 16.05 20.62 3.68
CA GLY A 38 16.32 21.86 4.40
C GLY A 38 15.07 22.59 4.91
N ALA A 39 13.88 21.99 4.83
CA ALA A 39 12.69 22.52 5.48
C ALA A 39 12.72 22.29 7.01
N ASN A 40 11.99 23.12 7.75
CA ASN A 40 11.66 22.82 9.15
C ASN A 40 10.33 22.06 9.17
N VAL A 41 10.32 20.90 9.80
CA VAL A 41 9.14 20.01 9.76
C VAL A 41 8.51 19.87 11.14
N VAL A 42 7.21 20.08 11.21
CA VAL A 42 6.39 19.90 12.40
C VAL A 42 5.36 18.81 12.10
N GLY A 43 5.55 17.62 12.64
CA GLY A 43 4.62 16.52 12.51
C GLY A 43 3.59 16.51 13.62
N VAL A 44 2.34 16.15 13.28
CA VAL A 44 1.24 15.97 14.25
C VAL A 44 0.62 14.59 14.03
N ASP A 45 0.45 13.82 15.10
CA ASP A 45 -0.26 12.54 15.08
C ASP A 45 -1.10 12.37 16.36
N LEU A 46 -2.26 11.73 16.24
CA LEU A 46 -3.15 11.43 17.36
C LEU A 46 -2.63 10.25 18.21
N ASP A 47 -1.77 9.39 17.68
CA ASP A 47 -1.16 8.29 18.43
C ASP A 47 0.04 8.80 19.22
N ALA A 48 -0.16 8.97 20.53
CA ALA A 48 0.88 9.41 21.45
C ALA A 48 2.15 8.54 21.41
N ARG A 49 2.03 7.24 21.06
CA ARG A 49 3.18 6.33 20.93
C ARG A 49 4.04 6.71 19.73
N ARG A 50 3.42 7.05 18.60
CA ARG A 50 4.14 7.53 17.39
C ARG A 50 4.84 8.86 17.67
N VAL A 51 4.12 9.79 18.30
CA VAL A 51 4.70 11.09 18.70
C VAL A 51 5.90 10.88 19.62
N ALA A 52 5.78 10.04 20.65
CA ALA A 52 6.88 9.74 21.56
C ALA A 52 8.07 9.07 20.84
N ALA A 53 7.81 8.12 19.94
CA ALA A 53 8.85 7.45 19.16
C ALA A 53 9.62 8.45 18.29
N VAL A 54 8.93 9.31 17.54
CA VAL A 54 9.57 10.33 16.69
C VAL A 54 10.37 11.31 17.54
N ARG A 55 9.84 11.80 18.68
CA ARG A 55 10.57 12.66 19.62
C ARG A 55 11.86 12.00 20.15
N ALA A 56 11.84 10.71 20.36
CA ALA A 56 13.00 9.93 20.77
C ALA A 56 13.97 9.61 19.62
N GLY A 57 13.64 9.95 18.39
CA GLY A 57 14.40 9.55 17.18
C GLY A 57 14.33 8.07 16.88
N ALA A 58 13.31 7.37 17.41
CA ALA A 58 13.07 5.94 17.18
C ALA A 58 12.08 5.77 16.01
N SER A 59 12.52 5.09 14.96
CA SER A 59 11.65 4.78 13.82
C SER A 59 10.84 3.51 14.08
N PHE A 60 9.59 3.54 13.65
CA PHE A 60 8.68 2.38 13.59
C PHE A 60 8.27 2.06 12.16
N ILE A 61 8.92 2.68 11.18
CA ILE A 61 8.74 2.48 9.73
C ILE A 61 10.06 1.95 9.16
N GLU A 62 10.05 0.80 8.50
CA GLU A 62 11.24 0.18 7.93
C GLU A 62 11.94 1.07 6.88
N ASP A 63 11.13 1.79 6.08
CA ASP A 63 11.63 2.70 5.04
C ASP A 63 12.28 3.98 5.62
N VAL A 64 12.25 4.19 6.93
CA VAL A 64 12.88 5.31 7.62
C VAL A 64 13.92 4.79 8.62
N PRO A 65 15.22 4.85 8.29
CA PRO A 65 16.28 4.45 9.23
C PRO A 65 16.26 5.28 10.51
N ALA A 66 16.34 4.60 11.68
CA ALA A 66 16.29 5.28 12.99
C ALA A 66 17.43 6.30 13.16
N GLU A 67 18.61 6.02 12.61
CA GLU A 67 19.75 6.96 12.64
C GLU A 67 19.44 8.26 11.89
N GLN A 68 18.81 8.16 10.71
CA GLN A 68 18.37 9.31 9.91
C GLN A 68 17.36 10.17 10.67
N LEU A 69 16.32 9.53 11.21
CA LEU A 69 15.28 10.21 12.00
C LEU A 69 15.90 10.90 13.24
N SER A 70 16.74 10.18 13.99
CA SER A 70 17.41 10.71 15.19
C SER A 70 18.29 11.92 14.88
N ARG A 71 19.02 11.90 13.77
CA ARG A 71 19.83 13.04 13.31
C ARG A 71 18.98 14.28 13.06
N LEU A 72 17.85 14.15 12.35
CA LEU A 72 16.96 15.27 12.01
C LEU A 72 16.26 15.84 13.25
N VAL A 73 15.83 14.99 14.17
CA VAL A 73 15.22 15.42 15.43
C VAL A 73 16.23 16.17 16.30
N ARG A 74 17.45 15.64 16.49
CA ARG A 74 18.52 16.34 17.25
C ARG A 74 18.95 17.66 16.63
N ALA A 75 18.92 17.75 15.29
CA ALA A 75 19.21 18.99 14.60
C ALA A 75 18.07 20.03 14.66
N GLY A 76 16.94 19.71 15.32
CA GLY A 76 15.76 20.57 15.38
C GLY A 76 15.04 20.75 14.03
N ARG A 77 15.35 19.91 13.02
CA ARG A 77 14.74 19.97 11.69
C ARG A 77 13.41 19.23 11.61
N LEU A 78 13.15 18.33 12.52
CA LEU A 78 11.89 17.58 12.62
C LEU A 78 11.46 17.49 14.08
N SER A 79 10.23 17.88 14.33
CA SER A 79 9.57 17.76 15.64
C SER A 79 8.24 17.03 15.50
N ALA A 80 7.73 16.42 16.58
CA ALA A 80 6.44 15.74 16.59
C ALA A 80 5.59 16.21 17.77
N HIS A 81 4.28 16.37 17.55
CA HIS A 81 3.33 16.92 18.50
C HIS A 81 1.98 16.17 18.40
N ASP A 82 1.15 16.32 19.38
CA ASP A 82 -0.23 15.82 19.46
C ASP A 82 -1.27 16.94 19.33
N ASP A 83 -0.82 18.18 19.21
CA ASP A 83 -1.66 19.38 19.06
C ASP A 83 -1.48 20.03 17.68
N VAL A 84 -2.56 20.11 16.91
CA VAL A 84 -2.61 20.78 15.60
C VAL A 84 -2.29 22.27 15.68
N GLY A 85 -2.52 22.91 16.84
CA GLY A 85 -2.18 24.33 17.08
C GLY A 85 -0.71 24.66 16.82
N THR A 86 0.18 23.67 16.91
CA THR A 86 1.60 23.81 16.57
C THR A 86 1.87 24.11 15.10
N LEU A 87 0.90 23.83 14.21
CA LEU A 87 0.98 24.06 12.76
C LEU A 87 0.52 25.46 12.32
N LYS A 88 0.04 26.32 13.25
CA LYS A 88 -0.49 27.65 12.91
C LYS A 88 0.46 28.51 12.09
N ASP A 89 1.77 28.36 12.32
CA ASP A 89 2.80 29.16 11.66
C ASP A 89 3.47 28.43 10.47
N ALA A 90 3.02 27.24 10.12
CA ALA A 90 3.51 26.50 8.95
C ALA A 90 3.20 27.25 7.65
N ASP A 91 4.13 27.19 6.69
CA ASP A 91 3.94 27.71 5.33
C ASP A 91 3.11 26.77 4.48
N ALA A 92 3.27 25.47 4.69
CA ALA A 92 2.49 24.42 4.07
C ALA A 92 2.05 23.38 5.11
N ILE A 93 0.82 22.87 4.98
CA ILE A 93 0.28 21.78 5.80
C ILE A 93 -0.11 20.65 4.88
N VAL A 94 0.49 19.47 5.10
CA VAL A 94 0.24 18.26 4.30
C VAL A 94 -0.55 17.26 5.15
N ILE A 95 -1.66 16.75 4.62
CA ILE A 95 -2.56 15.83 5.30
C ILE A 95 -2.31 14.41 4.78
N CYS A 96 -1.82 13.54 5.67
CA CYS A 96 -1.46 12.14 5.41
C CYS A 96 -2.18 11.18 6.37
N VAL A 97 -3.48 11.35 6.56
CA VAL A 97 -4.30 10.55 7.48
C VAL A 97 -4.76 9.24 6.84
N PRO A 98 -5.09 8.21 7.63
CA PRO A 98 -5.64 6.96 7.12
C PRO A 98 -6.97 7.16 6.40
N THR A 99 -7.23 6.26 5.43
CA THR A 99 -8.47 6.24 4.63
C THR A 99 -8.94 4.79 4.45
N PRO A 100 -9.52 4.19 5.50
CA PRO A 100 -10.01 2.82 5.42
C PRO A 100 -11.30 2.72 4.63
N LEU A 101 -11.69 1.49 4.28
CA LEU A 101 -13.03 1.20 3.80
C LEU A 101 -13.95 0.84 4.97
N GLY A 102 -15.21 1.26 4.90
CA GLY A 102 -16.29 0.75 5.73
C GLY A 102 -16.60 -0.73 5.43
N LYS A 103 -17.48 -1.33 6.24
CA LYS A 103 -17.86 -2.75 6.09
C LYS A 103 -18.54 -3.05 4.75
N SER A 104 -19.25 -2.09 4.18
CA SER A 104 -19.91 -2.20 2.87
C SER A 104 -19.01 -1.74 1.72
N LYS A 105 -17.71 -1.60 1.98
CA LYS A 105 -16.69 -1.12 1.02
C LYS A 105 -16.91 0.32 0.54
N GLU A 106 -17.65 1.14 1.28
CA GLU A 106 -17.73 2.58 1.09
C GLU A 106 -16.45 3.26 1.66
N PRO A 107 -16.00 4.38 1.06
CA PRO A 107 -14.90 5.18 1.59
C PRO A 107 -15.21 5.74 2.97
N ASP A 108 -14.37 5.48 3.97
CA ASP A 108 -14.42 6.18 5.24
C ASP A 108 -13.47 7.39 5.18
N ILE A 109 -14.04 8.57 4.95
CA ILE A 109 -13.32 9.84 4.90
C ILE A 109 -13.35 10.60 6.22
N SER A 110 -13.80 9.98 7.31
CA SER A 110 -13.94 10.65 8.62
C SER A 110 -12.63 11.27 9.11
N PHE A 111 -11.50 10.59 8.88
CA PHE A 111 -10.18 11.12 9.23
C PHE A 111 -9.78 12.33 8.38
N ILE A 112 -10.15 12.34 7.08
CA ILE A 112 -9.90 13.50 6.21
C ILE A 112 -10.75 14.69 6.68
N VAL A 113 -12.02 14.45 7.00
CA VAL A 113 -12.93 15.49 7.52
C VAL A 113 -12.40 16.06 8.83
N ALA A 114 -12.02 15.20 9.78
CA ALA A 114 -11.46 15.65 11.05
C ALA A 114 -10.16 16.44 10.88
N ALA A 115 -9.27 16.01 9.98
CA ALA A 115 -8.05 16.75 9.68
C ALA A 115 -8.34 18.10 9.01
N ALA A 116 -9.31 18.15 8.09
CA ALA A 116 -9.74 19.39 7.44
C ALA A 116 -10.33 20.39 8.44
N ASP A 117 -11.17 19.92 9.37
CA ASP A 117 -11.74 20.75 10.43
C ASP A 117 -10.67 21.26 11.41
N ALA A 118 -9.68 20.40 11.74
CA ALA A 118 -8.55 20.78 12.57
C ALA A 118 -7.68 21.86 11.88
N VAL A 119 -7.36 21.67 10.59
CA VAL A 119 -6.64 22.69 9.80
C VAL A 119 -7.46 23.99 9.71
N ALA A 120 -8.76 23.90 9.46
CA ALA A 120 -9.63 25.08 9.38
C ALA A 120 -9.64 25.89 10.70
N SER A 121 -9.41 25.25 11.85
CA SER A 121 -9.36 25.97 13.14
C SER A 121 -8.13 26.86 13.31
N ILE A 122 -7.06 26.60 12.56
CA ILE A 122 -5.77 27.31 12.66
C ILE A 122 -5.34 28.01 11.37
N ILE A 123 -6.11 27.84 10.28
CA ILE A 123 -5.75 28.36 8.95
C ILE A 123 -5.62 29.89 8.96
N ARG A 124 -4.63 30.38 8.28
CA ARG A 124 -4.39 31.82 8.08
C ARG A 124 -4.02 32.12 6.62
N PRO A 125 -4.21 33.36 6.17
CA PRO A 125 -3.77 33.78 4.84
C PRO A 125 -2.29 33.49 4.58
N GLY A 126 -1.97 33.09 3.36
CA GLY A 126 -0.60 32.80 2.93
C GLY A 126 -0.12 31.38 3.27
N GLN A 127 -1.02 30.44 3.53
CA GLN A 127 -0.68 29.04 3.74
C GLN A 127 -1.12 28.16 2.54
N LEU A 128 -0.36 27.11 2.28
CA LEU A 128 -0.71 26.03 1.37
C LEU A 128 -1.21 24.82 2.17
N VAL A 129 -2.34 24.28 1.79
CA VAL A 129 -2.82 22.97 2.29
C VAL A 129 -2.77 21.96 1.16
N ALA A 130 -2.18 20.79 1.40
CA ALA A 130 -2.12 19.72 0.43
C ALA A 130 -2.70 18.43 1.04
N LEU A 131 -3.62 17.79 0.35
CA LEU A 131 -4.10 16.46 0.71
C LEU A 131 -3.26 15.40 -0.02
N GLU A 132 -2.69 14.43 0.72
CA GLU A 132 -2.01 13.26 0.16
C GLU A 132 -2.72 11.95 0.45
N SER A 133 -3.63 11.94 1.42
CA SER A 133 -4.44 10.76 1.74
C SER A 133 -5.20 10.27 0.51
N THR A 134 -5.22 8.96 0.30
CA THR A 134 -6.01 8.35 -0.79
C THR A 134 -7.48 8.70 -0.65
N THR A 135 -8.10 9.11 -1.76
CA THR A 135 -9.51 9.49 -1.74
C THR A 135 -10.12 9.40 -3.14
N TYR A 136 -11.43 9.61 -3.25
CA TYR A 136 -12.15 9.66 -4.52
C TYR A 136 -12.03 11.05 -5.18
N PRO A 137 -12.15 11.13 -6.52
CA PRO A 137 -12.11 12.40 -7.25
C PRO A 137 -13.20 13.37 -6.78
N GLY A 138 -12.77 14.57 -6.44
CA GLY A 138 -13.62 15.65 -5.92
C GLY A 138 -13.40 15.96 -4.43
N THR A 139 -12.81 15.09 -3.64
CA THR A 139 -12.67 15.26 -2.18
C THR A 139 -12.01 16.57 -1.82
N THR A 140 -10.93 16.96 -2.49
CA THR A 140 -10.22 18.21 -2.19
C THR A 140 -11.13 19.43 -2.37
N GLN A 141 -11.95 19.45 -3.42
CA GLN A 141 -12.83 20.59 -3.73
C GLN A 141 -14.17 20.52 -3.02
N GLU A 142 -14.76 19.31 -2.87
CA GLU A 142 -16.09 19.13 -2.28
C GLU A 142 -16.06 19.08 -0.74
N ILE A 143 -14.95 18.62 -0.16
CA ILE A 143 -14.84 18.38 1.29
C ILE A 143 -13.90 19.39 1.97
N LEU A 144 -12.67 19.58 1.47
CA LEU A 144 -11.71 20.46 2.11
C LEU A 144 -11.98 21.93 1.84
N ALA A 145 -12.15 22.34 0.58
CA ALA A 145 -12.28 23.74 0.22
C ALA A 145 -13.43 24.44 1.01
N PRO A 146 -14.67 23.91 1.09
CA PRO A 146 -15.74 24.57 1.83
C PRO A 146 -15.45 24.74 3.33
N ARG A 147 -14.74 23.75 3.95
CA ARG A 147 -14.38 23.82 5.38
C ARG A 147 -13.37 24.92 5.67
N LEU A 148 -12.39 25.05 4.79
CA LEU A 148 -11.38 26.12 4.91
C LEU A 148 -12.00 27.50 4.65
N GLU A 149 -12.83 27.63 3.62
CA GLU A 149 -13.48 28.87 3.23
C GLU A 149 -14.51 29.36 4.26
N ALA A 150 -15.13 28.45 5.03
CA ALA A 150 -16.03 28.80 6.14
C ALA A 150 -15.34 29.63 7.23
N LYS A 151 -14.02 29.76 7.22
CA LYS A 151 -13.23 30.62 8.12
C LYS A 151 -12.99 32.04 7.55
N GLY A 152 -13.63 32.38 6.45
CA GLY A 152 -13.55 33.73 5.84
C GLY A 152 -12.31 33.91 4.95
N VAL A 153 -11.62 32.85 4.58
CA VAL A 153 -10.50 32.84 3.63
C VAL A 153 -10.95 32.27 2.28
N ALA A 154 -10.42 32.78 1.18
CA ALA A 154 -10.74 32.30 -0.16
C ALA A 154 -9.60 31.46 -0.73
N VAL A 155 -9.92 30.24 -1.19
CA VAL A 155 -8.98 29.36 -1.88
C VAL A 155 -8.51 30.00 -3.19
N GLY A 156 -7.19 29.97 -3.42
CA GLY A 156 -6.55 30.57 -4.60
C GLY A 156 -6.23 32.06 -4.49
N ARG A 157 -6.76 32.74 -3.46
CA ARG A 157 -6.48 34.14 -3.19
C ARG A 157 -5.75 34.36 -1.86
N ASP A 158 -6.34 33.87 -0.78
CA ASP A 158 -5.84 34.06 0.59
C ASP A 158 -5.08 32.83 1.06
N ILE A 159 -5.58 31.64 0.74
CA ILE A 159 -4.94 30.35 0.99
C ILE A 159 -4.87 29.53 -0.30
N PHE A 160 -4.05 28.48 -0.30
CA PHE A 160 -3.84 27.65 -1.48
C PHE A 160 -4.14 26.21 -1.13
N LEU A 161 -4.80 25.50 -2.05
CA LEU A 161 -5.25 24.13 -1.82
C LEU A 161 -4.89 23.22 -3.00
N ALA A 162 -4.28 22.08 -2.72
CA ALA A 162 -3.84 21.13 -3.72
C ALA A 162 -4.02 19.67 -3.26
N PHE A 163 -3.95 18.77 -4.21
CA PHE A 163 -3.83 17.34 -3.99
C PHE A 163 -2.56 16.79 -4.63
N SER A 164 -1.89 15.88 -3.94
CA SER A 164 -0.76 15.14 -4.49
C SER A 164 -0.82 13.68 -4.01
N PRO A 165 -1.10 12.70 -4.87
CA PRO A 165 -1.18 11.32 -4.45
C PRO A 165 0.17 10.79 -3.96
N GLU A 166 0.15 9.97 -2.89
CA GLU A 166 1.29 9.17 -2.55
C GLU A 166 1.35 7.92 -3.44
N ARG A 167 2.52 7.66 -4.02
CA ARG A 167 2.74 6.60 -5.01
C ARG A 167 3.85 5.62 -4.61
N ILE A 168 4.33 5.70 -3.36
CA ILE A 168 5.34 4.77 -2.84
C ILE A 168 4.72 3.37 -2.70
N ASP A 169 5.53 2.36 -2.97
CA ASP A 169 5.26 0.97 -2.66
C ASP A 169 6.09 0.58 -1.42
N PRO A 170 5.49 0.54 -0.21
CA PRO A 170 6.22 0.27 1.03
C PRO A 170 7.06 -1.00 0.94
N GLY A 171 8.30 -0.95 1.44
CA GLY A 171 9.26 -2.07 1.36
C GLY A 171 9.85 -2.27 -0.04
N ASN A 172 9.65 -1.37 -0.99
CA ASN A 172 10.29 -1.43 -2.30
C ASN A 172 11.74 -0.95 -2.21
N ARG A 173 12.69 -1.87 -2.33
CA ARG A 173 14.13 -1.55 -2.25
C ARG A 173 14.70 -0.96 -3.53
N ARG A 174 13.96 -1.03 -4.65
CA ARG A 174 14.44 -0.55 -5.96
C ARG A 174 14.08 0.92 -6.20
N PHE A 175 12.92 1.36 -5.72
CA PHE A 175 12.43 2.73 -5.92
C PHE A 175 12.07 3.36 -4.59
N THR A 176 12.64 4.52 -4.33
CA THR A 176 12.39 5.35 -3.14
C THR A 176 11.51 6.55 -3.50
N LEU A 177 11.10 7.34 -2.52
CA LEU A 177 10.39 8.62 -2.74
C LEU A 177 11.13 9.52 -3.75
N ARG A 178 12.46 9.48 -3.74
CA ARG A 178 13.32 10.30 -4.62
C ARG A 178 13.40 9.81 -6.06
N ASP A 179 12.89 8.63 -6.35
CA ASP A 179 12.89 8.05 -7.70
C ASP A 179 11.54 8.20 -8.39
N ILE A 180 10.48 8.49 -7.63
CA ILE A 180 9.10 8.52 -8.13
C ILE A 180 8.64 9.96 -8.40
N PRO A 181 8.27 10.31 -9.65
CA PRO A 181 7.69 11.62 -9.95
C PRO A 181 6.41 11.87 -9.13
N LYS A 182 6.26 13.06 -8.57
CA LYS A 182 5.08 13.46 -7.81
C LYS A 182 4.05 14.13 -8.73
N VAL A 183 2.80 13.69 -8.70
CA VAL A 183 1.69 14.32 -9.43
C VAL A 183 1.08 15.39 -8.54
N VAL A 184 0.76 16.56 -9.10
CA VAL A 184 0.18 17.69 -8.33
C VAL A 184 -0.98 18.31 -9.08
N GLY A 185 -2.14 18.39 -8.43
CA GLY A 185 -3.30 19.12 -8.89
C GLY A 185 -3.68 20.25 -7.91
N GLY A 186 -3.70 21.48 -8.38
CA GLY A 186 -4.15 22.64 -7.57
C GLY A 186 -5.57 23.05 -7.90
N VAL A 187 -6.31 23.58 -6.91
CA VAL A 187 -7.68 24.09 -7.14
C VAL A 187 -7.67 25.28 -8.10
N THR A 188 -6.63 26.11 -8.03
CA THR A 188 -6.37 27.19 -9.00
C THR A 188 -4.95 27.04 -9.57
N GLU A 189 -4.62 27.83 -10.58
CA GLU A 189 -3.26 27.87 -11.12
C GLU A 189 -2.22 28.23 -10.06
N ALA A 190 -2.48 29.26 -9.26
CA ALA A 190 -1.60 29.64 -8.14
C ALA A 190 -1.43 28.50 -7.11
N CYS A 191 -2.49 27.76 -6.81
CA CYS A 191 -2.42 26.58 -5.95
C CYS A 191 -1.50 25.50 -6.54
N ARG A 192 -1.63 25.25 -7.85
CA ARG A 192 -0.82 24.25 -8.57
C ARG A 192 0.66 24.64 -8.62
N GLU A 193 0.95 25.91 -8.91
CA GLU A 193 2.32 26.42 -8.95
C GLU A 193 3.02 26.32 -7.59
N LEU A 194 2.35 26.75 -6.51
CA LEU A 194 2.90 26.72 -5.15
C LEU A 194 3.09 25.27 -4.65
N ALA A 195 2.14 24.38 -4.92
CA ALA A 195 2.28 22.98 -4.58
C ALA A 195 3.40 22.31 -5.41
N THR A 196 3.54 22.66 -6.70
CA THR A 196 4.66 22.21 -7.53
C THR A 196 6.00 22.62 -6.93
N LEU A 197 6.12 23.85 -6.48
CA LEU A 197 7.34 24.37 -5.84
C LEU A 197 7.64 23.63 -4.52
N LEU A 198 6.63 23.35 -3.70
CA LEU A 198 6.78 22.57 -2.47
C LEU A 198 7.33 21.18 -2.76
N TYR A 199 6.66 20.45 -3.65
CA TYR A 199 7.00 19.04 -3.93
C TYR A 199 8.28 18.85 -4.76
N ALA A 200 8.71 19.86 -5.50
CA ALA A 200 10.02 19.86 -6.18
C ALA A 200 11.21 19.75 -5.22
N ARG A 201 10.99 19.95 -3.92
CA ARG A 201 12.03 19.77 -2.89
C ARG A 201 12.30 18.30 -2.57
N VAL A 202 11.31 17.42 -2.77
CA VAL A 202 11.35 16.03 -2.31
C VAL A 202 11.21 15.00 -3.43
N ALA A 203 10.78 15.41 -4.62
CA ALA A 203 10.61 14.54 -5.77
C ALA A 203 11.60 14.87 -6.90
N PRO A 204 12.04 13.88 -7.69
CA PRO A 204 12.99 14.12 -8.79
C PRO A 204 12.35 14.94 -9.93
N ARG A 205 11.03 14.86 -10.04
CA ARG A 205 10.21 15.60 -10.99
C ARG A 205 8.78 15.75 -10.45
N VAL A 206 8.18 16.91 -10.64
CA VAL A 206 6.76 17.14 -10.39
C VAL A 206 6.02 17.17 -11.73
N VAL A 207 4.88 16.53 -11.78
CA VAL A 207 3.98 16.46 -12.94
C VAL A 207 2.70 17.22 -12.57
N PRO A 208 2.59 18.51 -12.92
CA PRO A 208 1.37 19.26 -12.67
C PRO A 208 0.27 18.78 -13.62
N VAL A 209 -0.96 18.65 -13.07
CA VAL A 209 -2.16 18.30 -13.82
C VAL A 209 -3.22 19.40 -13.71
N SER A 210 -4.31 19.30 -14.48
CA SER A 210 -5.33 20.34 -14.62
C SER A 210 -6.02 20.73 -13.31
N GLY A 211 -6.14 19.80 -12.37
CA GLY A 211 -6.81 20.06 -11.08
C GLY A 211 -6.67 18.90 -10.10
N PRO A 212 -7.15 19.09 -8.85
CA PRO A 212 -7.09 18.07 -7.80
C PRO A 212 -7.77 16.77 -8.22
N GLN A 213 -8.96 16.84 -8.84
CA GLN A 213 -9.73 15.66 -9.28
C GLN A 213 -8.93 14.78 -10.24
N THR A 214 -8.15 15.38 -11.15
CA THR A 214 -7.28 14.63 -12.04
C THR A 214 -6.15 13.94 -11.26
N ALA A 215 -5.55 14.63 -10.29
CA ALA A 215 -4.49 14.05 -9.46
C ALA A 215 -5.03 12.93 -8.54
N GLU A 216 -6.23 13.09 -7.97
CA GLU A 216 -6.94 12.06 -7.20
C GLU A 216 -7.21 10.82 -8.06
N MET A 217 -7.68 11.02 -9.31
CA MET A 217 -7.96 9.94 -10.25
C MET A 217 -6.69 9.15 -10.65
N VAL A 218 -5.53 9.81 -10.80
CA VAL A 218 -4.29 9.15 -11.24
C VAL A 218 -3.94 7.97 -10.35
N LYS A 219 -3.94 8.15 -9.03
CA LYS A 219 -3.62 7.07 -8.09
C LYS A 219 -4.63 5.92 -8.18
N LEU A 220 -5.90 6.24 -8.22
CA LEU A 220 -6.96 5.24 -8.32
C LEU A 220 -6.87 4.46 -9.63
N PHE A 221 -6.53 5.15 -10.72
CA PHE A 221 -6.34 4.51 -12.02
C PHE A 221 -5.13 3.57 -12.02
N GLU A 222 -3.99 3.98 -11.46
CA GLU A 222 -2.79 3.14 -11.34
C GLU A 222 -3.07 1.85 -10.54
N ASN A 223 -3.76 1.96 -9.40
CA ASN A 223 -4.07 0.80 -8.56
C ASN A 223 -5.19 -0.06 -9.17
N THR A 224 -6.18 0.53 -9.83
CA THR A 224 -7.21 -0.20 -10.58
C THR A 224 -6.57 -0.96 -11.74
N PHE A 225 -5.69 -0.34 -12.52
CA PHE A 225 -4.94 -0.99 -13.59
C PHE A 225 -4.19 -2.22 -13.07
N ARG A 226 -3.49 -2.10 -11.94
CA ARG A 226 -2.77 -3.22 -11.32
C ARG A 226 -3.72 -4.31 -10.86
N SER A 227 -4.79 -3.97 -10.16
CA SER A 227 -5.78 -4.93 -9.63
C SER A 227 -6.47 -5.71 -10.75
N VAL A 228 -6.89 -5.03 -11.84
CA VAL A 228 -7.53 -5.66 -13.01
C VAL A 228 -6.57 -6.61 -13.73
N ASN A 229 -5.32 -6.20 -13.95
CA ASN A 229 -4.35 -7.05 -14.64
C ASN A 229 -3.92 -8.26 -13.81
N ILE A 230 -3.85 -8.13 -12.47
CA ILE A 230 -3.62 -9.28 -11.60
C ILE A 230 -4.82 -10.24 -11.64
N ALA A 231 -6.07 -9.74 -11.62
CA ALA A 231 -7.25 -10.58 -11.79
C ALA A 231 -7.24 -11.32 -13.13
N LEU A 232 -6.89 -10.64 -14.22
CA LEU A 232 -6.76 -11.24 -15.53
C LEU A 232 -5.78 -12.41 -15.54
N VAL A 233 -4.56 -12.24 -15.00
CA VAL A 233 -3.57 -13.33 -14.98
C VAL A 233 -3.92 -14.43 -13.98
N ASN A 234 -4.63 -14.14 -12.89
CA ASN A 234 -5.20 -15.14 -11.98
C ASN A 234 -6.23 -16.01 -12.70
N GLU A 235 -7.12 -15.42 -13.47
CA GLU A 235 -8.08 -16.17 -14.29
C GLU A 235 -7.37 -17.00 -15.37
N PHE A 236 -6.34 -16.44 -16.03
CA PHE A 236 -5.49 -17.17 -16.98
C PHE A 236 -4.79 -18.37 -16.32
N ALA A 237 -4.33 -18.26 -15.07
CA ALA A 237 -3.74 -19.38 -14.34
C ALA A 237 -4.74 -20.53 -14.19
N ILE A 238 -6.01 -20.21 -13.85
CA ILE A 238 -7.08 -21.21 -13.75
C ILE A 238 -7.37 -21.85 -15.12
N MET A 239 -7.44 -21.05 -16.20
CA MET A 239 -7.65 -21.54 -17.57
C MET A 239 -6.50 -22.42 -18.03
N CYS A 240 -5.24 -21.97 -17.86
CA CYS A 240 -4.06 -22.74 -18.24
C CYS A 240 -4.01 -24.10 -17.53
N ARG A 241 -4.30 -24.12 -16.21
CA ARG A 241 -4.35 -25.37 -15.47
C ARG A 241 -5.39 -26.35 -16.03
N ARG A 242 -6.60 -25.88 -16.39
CA ARG A 242 -7.63 -26.73 -17.04
C ARG A 242 -7.19 -27.28 -18.40
N LEU A 243 -6.33 -26.53 -19.11
CA LEU A 243 -5.76 -26.89 -20.39
C LEU A 243 -4.43 -27.65 -20.25
N GLN A 244 -3.97 -27.94 -19.04
CA GLN A 244 -2.68 -28.59 -18.73
C GLN A 244 -1.48 -27.81 -19.28
N LEU A 245 -1.57 -26.48 -19.28
CA LEU A 245 -0.52 -25.54 -19.68
C LEU A 245 0.08 -24.83 -18.45
N SER A 246 1.36 -24.44 -18.56
CA SER A 246 1.99 -23.58 -17.56
C SER A 246 1.70 -22.11 -17.85
N VAL A 247 0.96 -21.44 -16.98
CA VAL A 247 0.72 -20.00 -17.10
C VAL A 247 2.03 -19.19 -17.03
N TRP A 248 3.01 -19.69 -16.30
CA TRP A 248 4.31 -19.05 -16.14
C TRP A 248 5.12 -19.04 -17.44
N GLU A 249 5.10 -20.17 -18.18
CA GLU A 249 5.69 -20.28 -19.51
C GLU A 249 4.97 -19.38 -20.52
N VAL A 250 3.63 -19.35 -20.48
CA VAL A 250 2.81 -18.50 -21.34
C VAL A 250 3.15 -17.02 -21.12
N ILE A 251 3.23 -16.58 -19.85
CA ILE A 251 3.58 -15.18 -19.52
C ILE A 251 5.02 -14.88 -19.95
N ALA A 252 5.98 -15.79 -19.69
CA ALA A 252 7.37 -15.59 -20.09
C ALA A 252 7.50 -15.45 -21.61
N ALA A 253 6.84 -16.31 -22.38
CA ALA A 253 6.81 -16.23 -23.85
C ALA A 253 6.14 -14.95 -24.35
N ALA A 254 4.97 -14.57 -23.79
CA ALA A 254 4.26 -13.35 -24.14
C ALA A 254 5.09 -12.09 -23.84
N SER A 255 5.91 -12.10 -22.78
CA SER A 255 6.78 -10.98 -22.37
C SER A 255 7.91 -10.70 -23.36
N THR A 256 8.20 -11.60 -24.28
CA THR A 256 9.19 -11.37 -25.35
C THR A 256 8.69 -10.38 -26.41
N LYS A 257 7.38 -10.13 -26.44
CA LYS A 257 6.79 -9.14 -27.36
C LYS A 257 7.08 -7.73 -26.85
N PRO A 258 7.74 -6.85 -27.61
CA PRO A 258 8.21 -5.55 -27.14
C PRO A 258 7.11 -4.49 -27.00
N PHE A 259 5.87 -4.77 -27.41
CA PHE A 259 4.73 -3.84 -27.37
C PHE A 259 3.41 -4.55 -27.12
N GLY A 260 2.43 -3.84 -26.53
CA GLY A 260 1.06 -4.32 -26.34
C GLY A 260 0.92 -5.44 -25.31
N PHE A 261 1.97 -5.73 -24.53
CA PHE A 261 1.95 -6.65 -23.40
C PHE A 261 2.80 -6.09 -22.27
N MET A 262 2.26 -6.13 -21.04
CA MET A 262 2.98 -5.84 -19.81
C MET A 262 2.77 -7.04 -18.87
N PRO A 263 3.83 -7.72 -18.42
CA PRO A 263 3.68 -8.89 -17.59
C PRO A 263 3.12 -8.57 -16.21
N PHE A 264 2.11 -9.33 -15.82
CA PHE A 264 1.64 -9.50 -14.46
C PHE A 264 1.70 -10.98 -14.12
N TYR A 265 1.79 -11.31 -12.85
CA TYR A 265 1.97 -12.68 -12.40
C TYR A 265 0.83 -13.11 -11.49
N PRO A 266 0.33 -14.35 -11.63
CA PRO A 266 -0.71 -14.87 -10.77
C PRO A 266 -0.18 -15.11 -9.36
N GLY A 267 -1.12 -15.26 -8.43
CA GLY A 267 -0.80 -15.54 -7.04
C GLY A 267 -2.04 -15.96 -6.25
N PRO A 268 -1.89 -16.17 -4.94
CA PRO A 268 -2.95 -16.68 -4.09
C PRO A 268 -4.06 -15.67 -3.78
N GLY A 269 -3.99 -14.47 -4.35
CA GLY A 269 -4.92 -13.37 -4.15
C GLY A 269 -4.19 -12.04 -4.06
N LEU A 270 -4.95 -10.97 -3.79
CA LEU A 270 -4.42 -9.63 -3.52
C LEU A 270 -4.30 -9.39 -2.02
N GLY A 271 -3.20 -8.76 -1.61
CA GLY A 271 -2.99 -8.31 -0.24
C GLY A 271 -2.42 -6.89 -0.19
N GLY A 272 -2.17 -6.42 1.02
CA GLY A 272 -1.76 -5.05 1.29
C GLY A 272 -2.93 -4.07 1.29
N HIS A 273 -2.69 -2.83 1.72
CA HIS A 273 -3.76 -1.87 1.98
C HIS A 273 -4.36 -1.26 0.70
N CYS A 274 -3.56 -0.98 -0.33
CA CYS A 274 -3.98 -0.15 -1.46
C CYS A 274 -4.74 -0.92 -2.54
N LEU A 275 -4.21 -2.08 -2.99
CA LEU A 275 -4.79 -2.81 -4.12
C LEU A 275 -6.20 -3.36 -3.86
N PRO A 276 -6.51 -3.88 -2.66
CA PRO A 276 -7.87 -4.30 -2.33
C PRO A 276 -8.83 -3.12 -2.11
N SER A 277 -8.33 -1.92 -1.73
CA SER A 277 -9.16 -0.81 -1.27
C SER A 277 -9.39 0.29 -2.31
N ASP A 278 -8.33 0.77 -2.98
CA ASP A 278 -8.40 1.96 -3.83
C ASP A 278 -9.39 1.85 -5.01
N PRO A 279 -9.54 0.69 -5.70
CA PRO A 279 -10.56 0.56 -6.74
C PRO A 279 -12.00 0.76 -6.24
N HIS A 280 -12.26 0.45 -4.95
CA HIS A 280 -13.58 0.64 -4.36
C HIS A 280 -13.91 2.12 -4.12
N TYR A 281 -12.91 2.96 -3.84
CA TYR A 281 -13.09 4.42 -3.80
C TYR A 281 -13.63 4.95 -5.12
N LEU A 282 -13.03 4.51 -6.24
CA LEU A 282 -13.48 4.89 -7.57
C LEU A 282 -14.85 4.31 -7.88
N SER A 283 -15.05 3.01 -7.59
CA SER A 283 -16.33 2.32 -7.80
C SER A 283 -17.47 3.02 -7.07
N TRP A 284 -17.28 3.37 -5.79
CA TRP A 284 -18.26 4.08 -4.99
C TRP A 284 -18.63 5.44 -5.60
N LYS A 285 -17.63 6.27 -5.95
CA LYS A 285 -17.87 7.61 -6.51
C LYS A 285 -18.64 7.57 -7.83
N VAL A 286 -18.23 6.67 -8.76
CA VAL A 286 -18.89 6.62 -10.08
C VAL A 286 -20.28 5.99 -10.03
N ARG A 287 -20.59 5.15 -9.03
CA ARG A 287 -21.97 4.67 -8.80
C ARG A 287 -22.91 5.79 -8.38
N LEU A 288 -22.43 6.79 -7.64
CA LEU A 288 -23.22 7.99 -7.33
C LEU A 288 -23.60 8.80 -8.58
N GLU A 289 -22.76 8.68 -9.64
CA GLU A 289 -23.02 9.27 -10.96
C GLU A 289 -23.82 8.33 -11.90
N GLY A 290 -24.35 7.22 -11.37
CA GLY A 290 -25.17 6.27 -12.12
C GLY A 290 -24.40 5.30 -13.02
N TYR A 291 -23.08 5.15 -12.85
CA TYR A 291 -22.27 4.25 -13.66
C TYR A 291 -21.76 3.03 -12.85
N GLU A 292 -21.96 1.81 -13.39
CA GLU A 292 -21.43 0.58 -12.78
C GLU A 292 -20.07 0.20 -13.39
N PRO A 293 -18.98 0.25 -12.62
CA PRO A 293 -17.62 -0.02 -13.11
C PRO A 293 -17.33 -1.53 -13.17
N ARG A 294 -17.74 -2.19 -14.23
CA ARG A 294 -17.71 -3.65 -14.40
C ARG A 294 -16.34 -4.28 -14.22
N PHE A 295 -15.28 -3.69 -14.78
CA PHE A 295 -13.91 -4.22 -14.66
C PHE A 295 -13.43 -4.28 -13.22
N ILE A 296 -13.78 -3.28 -12.40
CA ILE A 296 -13.43 -3.26 -10.98
C ILE A 296 -14.18 -4.38 -10.25
N THR A 297 -15.47 -4.53 -10.53
CA THR A 297 -16.32 -5.56 -9.92
C THR A 297 -15.82 -6.97 -10.25
N PHE A 298 -15.54 -7.26 -11.53
CA PHE A 298 -15.01 -8.56 -11.93
C PHE A 298 -13.61 -8.83 -11.36
N ALA A 299 -12.74 -7.84 -11.36
CA ALA A 299 -11.40 -8.00 -10.80
C ALA A 299 -11.44 -8.33 -9.31
N ASP A 300 -12.29 -7.64 -8.54
CA ASP A 300 -12.50 -7.93 -7.11
C ASP A 300 -13.02 -9.36 -6.92
N GLU A 301 -13.99 -9.78 -7.71
CA GLU A 301 -14.56 -11.14 -7.63
C GLU A 301 -13.50 -12.22 -7.88
N ILE A 302 -12.72 -12.09 -8.95
CA ILE A 302 -11.70 -13.07 -9.31
C ILE A 302 -10.60 -13.11 -8.23
N ASN A 303 -10.06 -11.96 -7.85
CA ASN A 303 -8.98 -11.90 -6.88
C ASN A 303 -9.38 -12.45 -5.50
N ARG A 304 -10.61 -12.21 -5.08
CA ARG A 304 -11.15 -12.72 -3.79
C ARG A 304 -11.47 -14.22 -3.80
N ARG A 305 -11.61 -14.83 -4.97
CA ARG A 305 -11.77 -16.29 -5.08
C ARG A 305 -10.46 -17.06 -5.09
N MET A 306 -9.33 -16.38 -5.26
CA MET A 306 -8.02 -17.05 -5.32
C MET A 306 -7.66 -17.80 -4.04
N PRO A 307 -7.92 -17.31 -2.81
CA PRO A 307 -7.71 -18.07 -1.59
C PRO A 307 -8.44 -19.40 -1.59
N ASP A 308 -9.74 -19.41 -1.93
CA ASP A 308 -10.54 -20.63 -2.02
C ASP A 308 -10.01 -21.58 -3.10
N TYR A 309 -9.58 -21.04 -4.24
CA TYR A 309 -8.97 -21.81 -5.31
C TYR A 309 -7.66 -22.50 -4.85
N VAL A 310 -6.82 -21.81 -4.08
CA VAL A 310 -5.61 -22.43 -3.51
C VAL A 310 -5.96 -23.53 -2.49
N VAL A 311 -6.95 -23.32 -1.64
CA VAL A 311 -7.44 -24.35 -0.70
C VAL A 311 -7.94 -25.58 -1.47
N GLN A 312 -8.67 -25.39 -2.57
CA GLN A 312 -9.11 -26.49 -3.42
C GLN A 312 -7.93 -27.18 -4.10
N LEU A 313 -6.94 -26.43 -4.58
CA LEU A 313 -5.71 -26.96 -5.17
C LEU A 313 -4.96 -27.88 -4.19
N VAL A 314 -4.88 -27.52 -2.91
CA VAL A 314 -4.29 -28.37 -1.86
C VAL A 314 -5.10 -29.65 -1.67
N ALA A 315 -6.46 -29.53 -1.64
CA ALA A 315 -7.34 -30.68 -1.48
C ALA A 315 -7.19 -31.67 -2.65
N ASP A 316 -7.19 -31.15 -3.89
CA ASP A 316 -7.05 -31.99 -5.10
C ASP A 316 -5.69 -32.69 -5.13
N ALA A 317 -4.61 -31.98 -4.84
CA ALA A 317 -3.25 -32.52 -4.83
C ALA A 317 -3.05 -33.63 -3.77
N LEU A 318 -3.70 -33.51 -2.63
CA LEU A 318 -3.73 -34.56 -1.61
C LEU A 318 -4.59 -35.75 -2.06
N ASN A 319 -5.76 -35.50 -2.67
CA ASN A 319 -6.64 -36.55 -3.18
C ASN A 319 -5.97 -37.39 -4.28
N ASP A 320 -5.20 -36.78 -5.18
CA ASP A 320 -4.40 -37.47 -6.20
C ASP A 320 -3.37 -38.45 -5.57
N ARG A 321 -3.04 -38.25 -4.30
CA ARG A 321 -2.17 -39.11 -3.48
C ARG A 321 -2.95 -40.00 -2.50
N THR A 322 -4.25 -40.19 -2.74
CA THR A 322 -5.15 -40.97 -1.88
C THR A 322 -5.17 -40.50 -0.43
N ARG A 323 -5.04 -39.19 -0.22
CA ARG A 323 -5.02 -38.57 1.09
C ARG A 323 -6.07 -37.49 1.23
N ALA A 324 -6.80 -37.51 2.34
CA ALA A 324 -7.77 -36.45 2.63
C ALA A 324 -7.07 -35.22 3.19
N LEU A 325 -7.63 -34.02 2.90
CA LEU A 325 -7.17 -32.78 3.52
C LEU A 325 -7.37 -32.80 5.04
N ARG A 326 -8.48 -33.42 5.51
CA ARG A 326 -8.74 -33.60 6.94
C ARG A 326 -7.62 -34.43 7.58
N GLY A 327 -6.96 -33.85 8.58
CA GLY A 327 -5.83 -34.47 9.29
C GLY A 327 -4.49 -34.37 8.54
N ALA A 328 -4.44 -33.82 7.32
CA ALA A 328 -3.18 -33.59 6.62
C ALA A 328 -2.36 -32.49 7.34
N ARG A 329 -1.07 -32.75 7.49
CA ARG A 329 -0.12 -31.81 8.09
C ARG A 329 0.43 -30.89 6.99
N ILE A 330 0.09 -29.60 7.09
CA ILE A 330 0.41 -28.60 6.08
C ILE A 330 1.35 -27.57 6.71
N LEU A 331 2.48 -27.31 6.06
CA LEU A 331 3.36 -26.21 6.41
C LEU A 331 3.20 -25.09 5.39
N VAL A 332 2.72 -23.94 5.84
CA VAL A 332 2.64 -22.72 5.03
C VAL A 332 3.94 -21.96 5.13
N LEU A 333 4.53 -21.59 3.99
CA LEU A 333 5.70 -20.74 3.89
C LEU A 333 5.32 -19.33 3.44
N GLY A 334 5.52 -18.38 4.37
CA GLY A 334 5.20 -16.98 4.20
C GLY A 334 3.72 -16.65 4.44
N VAL A 335 3.48 -15.71 5.36
CA VAL A 335 2.14 -15.16 5.67
C VAL A 335 2.05 -13.66 5.42
N ALA A 336 3.18 -12.98 5.18
CA ALA A 336 3.18 -11.60 4.71
C ALA A 336 2.54 -11.49 3.32
N TYR A 337 1.89 -10.35 3.03
CA TYR A 337 1.26 -10.17 1.72
C TYR A 337 2.27 -10.02 0.56
N LYS A 338 3.51 -9.69 0.86
CA LYS A 338 4.60 -9.45 -0.09
C LYS A 338 5.91 -10.05 0.45
N ALA A 339 6.82 -10.42 -0.45
CA ALA A 339 8.13 -10.93 -0.07
C ALA A 339 8.96 -9.88 0.70
N ASP A 340 9.72 -10.36 1.67
CA ASP A 340 10.72 -9.62 2.44
C ASP A 340 10.18 -8.42 3.24
N VAL A 341 8.92 -8.48 3.63
CA VAL A 341 8.28 -7.50 4.54
C VAL A 341 7.56 -8.23 5.69
N ALA A 342 7.37 -7.52 6.81
CA ALA A 342 6.62 -8.03 7.97
C ALA A 342 5.11 -7.70 7.94
N ASP A 343 4.57 -7.20 6.82
CA ASP A 343 3.20 -6.70 6.72
C ASP A 343 2.22 -7.81 6.32
N VAL A 344 1.23 -8.05 7.18
CA VAL A 344 0.21 -9.09 6.98
C VAL A 344 -1.19 -8.52 6.67
N ARG A 345 -1.31 -7.20 6.48
CA ARG A 345 -2.61 -6.55 6.21
C ARG A 345 -3.21 -7.10 4.92
N ASP A 346 -4.47 -7.55 5.03
CA ASP A 346 -5.22 -8.16 3.92
C ASP A 346 -4.43 -9.25 3.17
N SER A 347 -3.55 -9.97 3.89
CA SER A 347 -2.78 -11.05 3.28
C SER A 347 -3.70 -12.23 2.94
N PRO A 348 -3.74 -12.68 1.68
CA PRO A 348 -4.53 -13.85 1.28
C PRO A 348 -4.07 -15.14 1.98
N ALA A 349 -2.86 -15.16 2.52
CA ALA A 349 -2.36 -16.31 3.27
C ALA A 349 -3.20 -16.59 4.53
N LEU A 350 -3.74 -15.54 5.18
CA LEU A 350 -4.57 -15.71 6.37
C LEU A 350 -5.90 -16.38 6.04
N GLU A 351 -6.55 -15.97 4.95
CA GLU A 351 -7.79 -16.58 4.45
C GLU A 351 -7.57 -18.03 4.02
N ILE A 352 -6.43 -18.33 3.38
CA ILE A 352 -6.07 -19.69 2.98
C ILE A 352 -5.85 -20.58 4.19
N ILE A 353 -5.11 -20.10 5.21
CA ILE A 353 -4.91 -20.87 6.45
C ILE A 353 -6.25 -21.13 7.13
N GLU A 354 -7.13 -20.15 7.23
CA GLU A 354 -8.46 -20.29 7.81
C GLU A 354 -9.27 -21.33 7.04
N GLY A 355 -9.28 -21.28 5.71
CA GLY A 355 -9.96 -22.25 4.84
C GLY A 355 -9.43 -23.68 4.99
N LEU A 356 -8.10 -23.86 5.12
CA LEU A 356 -7.49 -25.17 5.37
C LEU A 356 -7.86 -25.72 6.75
N LEU A 357 -7.82 -24.88 7.79
CA LEU A 357 -8.24 -25.26 9.15
C LEU A 357 -9.72 -25.63 9.20
N ALA A 358 -10.60 -24.85 8.55
CA ALA A 358 -12.04 -25.13 8.48
C ALA A 358 -12.35 -26.49 7.82
N LYS A 359 -11.51 -26.93 6.86
CA LYS A 359 -11.61 -28.26 6.24
C LYS A 359 -10.96 -29.38 7.07
N GLY A 360 -10.40 -29.05 8.25
CA GLY A 360 -9.80 -29.99 9.20
C GLY A 360 -8.33 -30.34 8.92
N GLY A 361 -7.63 -29.53 8.14
CA GLY A 361 -6.17 -29.59 8.01
C GLY A 361 -5.48 -29.23 9.32
N VAL A 362 -4.29 -29.79 9.55
CA VAL A 362 -3.40 -29.41 10.63
C VAL A 362 -2.33 -28.48 10.07
N VAL A 363 -2.47 -27.18 10.33
CA VAL A 363 -1.69 -26.14 9.67
C VAL A 363 -0.70 -25.49 10.65
N ASP A 364 0.58 -25.51 10.28
CA ASP A 364 1.60 -24.66 10.86
C ASP A 364 2.07 -23.66 9.80
N TYR A 365 2.70 -22.56 10.23
CA TYR A 365 3.36 -21.65 9.30
C TYR A 365 4.77 -21.30 9.76
N HIS A 366 5.62 -20.98 8.80
CA HIS A 366 6.89 -20.32 9.00
C HIS A 366 6.95 -19.05 8.16
N ASP A 367 7.35 -17.94 8.79
CA ASP A 367 7.65 -16.68 8.13
C ASP A 367 8.82 -16.02 8.85
N PRO A 368 9.92 -15.67 8.13
CA PRO A 368 11.10 -15.10 8.76
C PRO A 368 10.90 -13.68 9.30
N HIS A 369 9.83 -12.99 8.86
CA HIS A 369 9.55 -11.61 9.20
C HIS A 369 8.34 -11.47 10.15
N VAL A 370 7.50 -12.51 10.27
CA VAL A 370 6.23 -12.45 10.98
C VAL A 370 6.18 -13.52 12.07
N ALA A 371 6.48 -13.12 13.29
CA ALA A 371 6.54 -14.05 14.44
C ALA A 371 5.18 -14.59 14.88
N SER A 372 4.09 -13.83 14.68
CA SER A 372 2.74 -14.25 15.04
C SER A 372 1.68 -13.56 14.17
N VAL A 373 0.58 -14.26 13.92
CA VAL A 373 -0.59 -13.76 13.18
C VAL A 373 -1.88 -14.15 13.88
N LEU A 374 -2.91 -13.34 13.66
CA LEU A 374 -4.29 -13.66 14.03
C LEU A 374 -5.00 -14.24 12.80
N VAL A 375 -5.44 -15.50 12.88
CA VAL A 375 -6.23 -16.19 11.84
C VAL A 375 -7.61 -16.49 12.41
N GLY A 376 -8.64 -15.85 11.89
CA GLY A 376 -9.97 -15.87 12.51
C GLY A 376 -9.89 -15.38 13.95
N THR A 377 -10.17 -16.27 14.92
CA THR A 377 -10.08 -15.98 16.36
C THR A 377 -8.83 -16.54 17.05
N HIS A 378 -7.94 -17.20 16.30
CA HIS A 378 -6.79 -17.92 16.87
C HIS A 378 -5.48 -17.21 16.55
N THR A 379 -4.66 -16.98 17.59
CA THR A 379 -3.28 -16.52 17.38
C THR A 379 -2.39 -17.70 17.06
N MET A 380 -1.80 -17.69 15.88
CA MET A 380 -0.76 -18.64 15.46
C MET A 380 0.63 -18.00 15.59
N LYS A 381 1.63 -18.84 15.88
CA LYS A 381 3.04 -18.43 15.94
C LYS A 381 3.82 -19.11 14.83
N SER A 382 4.77 -18.37 14.25
CA SER A 382 5.74 -18.93 13.31
C SER A 382 6.54 -20.03 14.01
N ILE A 383 6.60 -21.22 13.41
CA ILE A 383 7.45 -22.30 13.93
C ILE A 383 8.91 -21.95 13.70
N ALA A 384 9.82 -22.54 14.48
CA ALA A 384 11.25 -22.46 14.18
C ALA A 384 11.54 -23.18 12.85
N TRP A 385 12.45 -22.63 12.06
CA TRP A 385 12.91 -23.31 10.84
C TRP A 385 13.66 -24.58 11.18
N ASP A 386 13.23 -25.68 10.59
CA ASP A 386 13.88 -26.98 10.71
C ASP A 386 13.65 -27.75 9.39
N ASP A 387 14.75 -28.13 8.71
CA ASP A 387 14.66 -28.90 7.46
C ASP A 387 14.00 -30.27 7.68
N ALA A 388 14.16 -30.88 8.87
CA ALA A 388 13.46 -32.11 9.23
C ALA A 388 11.94 -31.93 9.32
N ALA A 389 11.48 -30.72 9.59
CA ALA A 389 10.05 -30.41 9.58
C ALA A 389 9.44 -30.55 8.18
N LEU A 390 10.17 -30.29 7.12
CA LEU A 390 9.69 -30.38 5.73
C LEU A 390 9.29 -31.82 5.38
N ALA A 391 10.14 -32.80 5.66
CA ALA A 391 9.88 -34.21 5.39
C ALA A 391 8.72 -34.78 6.22
N SER A 392 8.44 -34.20 7.37
CA SER A 392 7.35 -34.62 8.25
C SER A 392 5.97 -34.12 7.84
N ARG A 393 5.88 -33.23 6.86
CA ARG A 393 4.62 -32.62 6.38
C ARG A 393 4.05 -33.41 5.20
N ASP A 394 2.74 -33.36 5.06
CA ASP A 394 2.07 -33.93 3.89
C ASP A 394 2.12 -32.98 2.70
N VAL A 395 2.10 -31.66 2.99
CA VAL A 395 2.18 -30.57 2.00
C VAL A 395 3.01 -29.44 2.57
N VAL A 396 3.89 -28.87 1.75
CA VAL A 396 4.49 -27.54 1.93
C VAL A 396 3.85 -26.57 0.93
N LEU A 397 3.19 -25.53 1.44
CA LEU A 397 2.43 -24.55 0.66
C LEU A 397 3.14 -23.21 0.67
N ILE A 398 3.66 -22.79 -0.47
CA ILE A 398 4.37 -21.50 -0.64
C ILE A 398 3.34 -20.41 -0.97
N LEU A 399 3.12 -19.47 -0.04
CA LEU A 399 2.22 -18.33 -0.22
C LEU A 399 2.97 -17.01 -0.37
N THR A 400 4.20 -16.91 0.19
CA THR A 400 5.06 -15.75 0.02
C THR A 400 6.50 -16.21 -0.22
N ASN A 401 7.11 -15.70 -1.28
CA ASN A 401 8.43 -16.12 -1.74
C ASN A 401 9.54 -15.22 -1.14
N HIS A 402 9.75 -15.31 0.18
CA HIS A 402 10.84 -14.59 0.85
C HIS A 402 12.21 -15.04 0.32
N ALA A 403 13.12 -14.08 0.17
CA ALA A 403 14.46 -14.33 -0.38
C ALA A 403 15.35 -15.19 0.52
N THR A 404 15.00 -15.32 1.80
CA THR A 404 15.75 -16.12 2.79
C THR A 404 15.56 -17.63 2.66
N TYR A 405 14.56 -18.11 1.90
CA TYR A 405 14.30 -19.53 1.73
C TYR A 405 15.24 -20.18 0.71
N ASP A 406 15.78 -21.35 1.05
CA ASP A 406 16.44 -22.25 0.10
C ASP A 406 15.40 -23.12 -0.61
N TRP A 407 14.94 -22.66 -1.77
CA TRP A 407 13.93 -23.37 -2.55
C TRP A 407 14.41 -24.74 -3.02
N SER A 408 15.71 -24.93 -3.24
CA SER A 408 16.29 -26.24 -3.64
C SER A 408 16.17 -27.24 -2.52
N ALA A 409 16.48 -26.85 -1.29
CA ALA A 409 16.33 -27.70 -0.11
C ALA A 409 14.84 -28.00 0.14
N ILE A 410 13.96 -26.99 0.06
CA ILE A 410 12.51 -27.17 0.24
C ILE A 410 11.95 -28.19 -0.75
N VAL A 411 12.30 -28.08 -2.04
CA VAL A 411 11.84 -29.05 -3.06
C VAL A 411 12.38 -30.44 -2.78
N ARG A 412 13.65 -30.56 -2.41
CA ARG A 412 14.28 -31.87 -2.17
C ARG A 412 13.70 -32.60 -0.97
N GLU A 413 13.43 -31.89 0.12
CA GLU A 413 13.01 -32.50 1.41
C GLU A 413 11.51 -32.66 1.56
N SER A 414 10.70 -31.98 0.74
CA SER A 414 9.24 -31.98 0.88
C SER A 414 8.58 -33.09 0.06
N PRO A 415 7.63 -33.85 0.64
CA PRO A 415 6.89 -34.88 -0.11
C PRO A 415 5.97 -34.29 -1.21
N LEU A 416 5.40 -33.12 -0.98
CA LEU A 416 4.56 -32.39 -1.90
C LEU A 416 4.75 -30.89 -1.68
N VAL A 417 5.04 -30.15 -2.74
CA VAL A 417 5.13 -28.67 -2.74
C VAL A 417 4.03 -28.09 -3.60
N ILE A 418 3.28 -27.16 -3.05
CA ILE A 418 2.35 -26.31 -3.81
C ILE A 418 2.91 -24.89 -3.83
N ASP A 419 3.27 -24.43 -5.00
CA ASP A 419 3.94 -23.14 -5.21
C ASP A 419 3.00 -22.15 -5.92
N THR A 420 2.48 -21.19 -5.17
CA THR A 420 1.57 -20.17 -5.69
C THR A 420 2.29 -18.92 -6.21
N ARG A 421 3.62 -18.86 -6.08
CA ARG A 421 4.45 -17.68 -6.39
C ARG A 421 5.53 -17.95 -7.45
N ASN A 422 5.57 -19.18 -7.99
CA ASN A 422 6.67 -19.61 -8.86
C ASN A 422 8.06 -19.43 -8.23
N ALA A 423 8.14 -19.55 -6.91
CA ALA A 423 9.39 -19.45 -6.17
C ALA A 423 10.40 -20.53 -6.60
N THR A 424 9.88 -21.69 -7.02
CA THR A 424 10.65 -22.83 -7.52
C THR A 424 10.84 -22.83 -9.04
N GLY A 425 10.45 -21.75 -9.74
CA GLY A 425 10.41 -21.70 -11.21
C GLY A 425 11.76 -21.84 -11.92
N SER A 426 12.85 -21.47 -11.25
CA SER A 426 14.22 -21.63 -11.77
C SER A 426 14.82 -23.03 -11.54
N LEU A 427 14.14 -23.89 -10.77
CA LEU A 427 14.60 -25.26 -10.49
C LEU A 427 14.10 -26.23 -11.57
N PRO A 428 14.80 -27.37 -11.77
CA PRO A 428 14.33 -28.43 -12.62
C PRO A 428 12.92 -28.89 -12.25
N PRO A 429 12.08 -29.27 -13.23
CA PRO A 429 10.76 -29.80 -12.96
C PRO A 429 10.82 -31.03 -12.03
N ALA A 430 9.97 -31.07 -11.02
CA ALA A 430 9.85 -32.20 -10.10
C ALA A 430 8.37 -32.62 -10.01
N PRO A 431 8.06 -33.95 -10.09
CA PRO A 431 6.68 -34.43 -10.17
C PRO A 431 5.85 -34.15 -8.90
N HIS A 432 6.50 -33.85 -7.79
CA HIS A 432 5.85 -33.50 -6.53
C HIS A 432 5.73 -31.98 -6.30
N VAL A 433 6.10 -31.17 -7.30
CA VAL A 433 5.93 -29.71 -7.26
C VAL A 433 4.77 -29.31 -8.16
N ILE A 434 3.74 -28.73 -7.57
CA ILE A 434 2.56 -28.22 -8.27
C ILE A 434 2.64 -26.70 -8.21
N ARG A 435 2.70 -26.06 -9.36
CA ARG A 435 2.67 -24.60 -9.48
C ARG A 435 1.25 -24.12 -9.84
N LEU A 436 0.91 -22.94 -9.32
CA LEU A 436 -0.34 -22.27 -9.68
C LEU A 436 -0.37 -21.96 -11.16
#